data_3e28312f135cec6691364f0933c4c0e3
#
_entry.id   3e28312f135cec6691364f0933c4c0e3
#
_cell.length_a   1.000
_cell.length_b   1.000
_cell.length_c   1.000
_cell.angle_alpha   90.00
_cell.angle_beta   90.00
_cell.angle_gamma   90.00
#
_symmetry.space_group_name_H-M   'P 1'
#
loop_
_entity.id
_entity.type
_entity.pdbx_description
1 polymer ?
#
loop_
_entity_poly.entity_id
_entity_poly.type
_entity_poly.pdbx_seq_one_letter_code
_entity_poly.pdbx_strand_id
1 'polypeptide(L)'
;YLYGIKSERRLVEEIRLNIAYRWFCGFELDDAIPDHSTFSKTRTRKWQQSGLFQNAFYEIVKQCIACGLIDGKAMAADGSYIPANVSRESWVDVETEVEQSMQSYLDALDEELSQQPGFKKPPERTIKKRRTTSRTDPDSGYINHGNKRGIGYLMEATVDCKHGILTGVDVYPANEKESLLVLRHLEQQIKLGVPMNQLALDRGYDTGAVHRGLELLGVTGYIPAIQFPNAPEKYGFSYNPQRDAFICPEGVGLTYHRLNCNQSTGKYLRCYQIEDDACKHCVKRPSCFDKAGIRRRVLASSCYPAFFRGHQRVGTPEFLSMMRLRKIWAEGSFSVLKREHCISKIRKRGILAATEECLLAAMAMTIPFRCAPRHQNG
;
A
#
# COMPACT_ATOMS: atom_id res chain seq x y z
N TYR A 1 -3.39 3.96 24.22
CA TYR A 1 -3.14 4.60 22.93
C TYR A 1 -3.71 6.04 22.91
N LEU A 2 -4.97 6.25 23.30
CA LEU A 2 -5.63 7.55 23.27
C LEU A 2 -4.87 8.62 24.10
N TYR A 3 -4.39 8.25 25.27
CA TYR A 3 -3.63 9.13 26.18
C TYR A 3 -2.12 8.82 26.21
N GLY A 4 -1.60 8.13 25.21
CA GLY A 4 -0.17 7.84 25.09
C GLY A 4 0.39 6.91 26.19
N ILE A 5 -0.45 6.12 26.88
CA ILE A 5 -0.01 5.18 27.91
C ILE A 5 0.67 3.98 27.25
N LYS A 6 1.99 3.89 27.43
CA LYS A 6 2.84 2.96 26.68
C LYS A 6 2.89 1.52 27.22
N SER A 7 2.45 1.26 28.45
CA SER A 7 2.54 -0.08 29.02
C SER A 7 1.26 -0.48 29.75
N GLU A 8 0.92 -1.77 29.71
CA GLU A 8 -0.23 -2.33 30.40
C GLU A 8 -0.09 -2.22 31.92
N ARG A 9 1.14 -2.29 32.46
CA ARG A 9 1.38 -2.06 33.89
C ARG A 9 1.01 -0.63 34.28
N ARG A 10 1.50 0.35 33.52
CA ARG A 10 1.18 1.76 33.78
C ARG A 10 -0.31 2.03 33.58
N LEU A 11 -0.97 1.38 32.60
CA LEU A 11 -2.42 1.49 32.40
C LEU A 11 -3.18 1.05 33.65
N VAL A 12 -2.81 -0.08 34.25
CA VAL A 12 -3.45 -0.59 35.49
C VAL A 12 -3.22 0.39 36.64
N GLU A 13 -2.02 0.95 36.80
CA GLU A 13 -1.73 1.98 37.82
C GLU A 13 -2.55 3.24 37.60
N GLU A 14 -2.63 3.76 36.38
CA GLU A 14 -3.43 4.93 36.04
C GLU A 14 -4.93 4.69 36.32
N ILE A 15 -5.47 3.51 36.01
CA ILE A 15 -6.86 3.16 36.35
C ILE A 15 -7.05 3.09 37.88
N ARG A 16 -6.07 2.60 38.63
CA ARG A 16 -6.16 2.55 40.12
C ARG A 16 -6.23 3.93 40.75
N LEU A 17 -5.46 4.89 40.21
CA LEU A 17 -5.26 6.21 40.82
C LEU A 17 -6.24 7.26 40.31
N ASN A 18 -6.76 7.10 39.08
CA ASN A 18 -7.60 8.10 38.43
C ASN A 18 -9.08 7.70 38.46
N ILE A 19 -9.88 8.46 39.22
CA ILE A 19 -11.32 8.21 39.34
C ILE A 19 -12.06 8.29 38.03
N ALA A 20 -11.66 9.16 37.10
CA ALA A 20 -12.27 9.26 35.77
C ALA A 20 -12.00 8.01 34.93
N TYR A 21 -10.81 7.42 35.05
CA TYR A 21 -10.51 6.18 34.36
C TYR A 21 -11.25 4.98 34.97
N ARG A 22 -11.38 4.94 36.29
CA ARG A 22 -12.21 3.91 36.98
C ARG A 22 -13.66 3.99 36.51
N TRP A 23 -14.25 5.19 36.58
CA TRP A 23 -15.62 5.45 36.11
C TRP A 23 -15.82 5.04 34.64
N PHE A 24 -14.90 5.45 33.76
CA PHE A 24 -14.96 5.09 32.35
C PHE A 24 -14.90 3.57 32.11
N CYS A 25 -14.11 2.86 32.90
CA CYS A 25 -13.98 1.40 32.83
C CYS A 25 -15.10 0.67 33.59
N GLY A 26 -16.01 1.35 34.26
CA GLY A 26 -17.10 0.77 35.03
C GLY A 26 -16.67 0.15 36.36
N PHE A 27 -15.57 0.65 36.97
CA PHE A 27 -15.09 0.23 38.28
C PHE A 27 -15.54 1.21 39.38
N GLU A 28 -16.12 0.66 40.44
CA GLU A 28 -16.36 1.39 41.67
C GLU A 28 -15.05 1.67 42.44
N LEU A 29 -15.11 2.52 43.47
CA LEU A 29 -13.89 2.92 44.21
C LEU A 29 -13.22 1.80 44.97
N ASP A 30 -13.98 0.81 45.40
CA ASP A 30 -13.55 -0.39 46.14
C ASP A 30 -13.29 -1.60 45.22
N ASP A 31 -13.64 -1.54 43.96
CA ASP A 31 -13.40 -2.62 43.02
C ASP A 31 -11.92 -2.90 42.83
N ALA A 32 -11.57 -4.19 42.75
CA ALA A 32 -10.22 -4.63 42.42
C ALA A 32 -9.95 -4.46 40.92
N ILE A 33 -8.92 -3.67 40.57
CA ILE A 33 -8.50 -3.52 39.18
C ILE A 33 -7.71 -4.76 38.75
N PRO A 34 -8.07 -5.39 37.60
CA PRO A 34 -7.37 -6.57 37.09
C PRO A 34 -5.87 -6.32 36.88
N ASP A 35 -5.05 -7.32 37.16
CA ASP A 35 -3.62 -7.27 36.92
C ASP A 35 -3.29 -7.17 35.43
N HIS A 36 -2.19 -6.50 35.08
CA HIS A 36 -1.73 -6.33 33.70
C HIS A 36 -1.55 -7.66 32.95
N SER A 37 -1.21 -8.75 33.65
CA SER A 37 -1.06 -10.08 33.04
C SER A 37 -2.40 -10.66 32.57
N THR A 38 -3.51 -10.27 33.21
CA THR A 38 -4.87 -10.65 32.80
C THR A 38 -5.20 -10.06 31.44
N PHE A 39 -4.88 -8.77 31.21
CA PHE A 39 -5.03 -8.13 29.91
C PHE A 39 -4.21 -8.85 28.83
N SER A 40 -2.93 -9.08 29.10
CA SER A 40 -2.04 -9.76 28.17
C SER A 40 -2.53 -11.17 27.80
N LYS A 41 -2.93 -11.97 28.80
CA LYS A 41 -3.47 -13.32 28.58
C LYS A 41 -4.78 -13.32 27.79
N THR A 42 -5.73 -12.43 28.16
CA THR A 42 -7.03 -12.33 27.47
C THR A 42 -6.86 -11.90 26.02
N ARG A 43 -5.99 -10.92 25.79
CA ARG A 43 -5.67 -10.42 24.46
C ARG A 43 -5.13 -11.54 23.56
N THR A 44 -4.10 -12.26 24.01
CA THR A 44 -3.48 -13.34 23.22
C THR A 44 -4.42 -14.52 23.02
N ARG A 45 -5.18 -14.92 24.05
CA ARG A 45 -5.98 -16.14 24.00
C ARG A 45 -7.36 -15.97 23.39
N LYS A 46 -7.99 -14.79 23.55
CA LYS A 46 -9.39 -14.55 23.16
C LYS A 46 -9.55 -13.56 22.02
N TRP A 47 -8.80 -12.44 22.03
CA TRP A 47 -9.09 -11.32 21.13
C TRP A 47 -8.27 -11.34 19.85
N GLN A 48 -7.01 -11.80 19.91
CA GLN A 48 -6.07 -11.71 18.80
C GLN A 48 -6.53 -12.49 17.56
N GLN A 49 -7.17 -13.66 17.76
CA GLN A 49 -7.67 -14.51 16.67
C GLN A 49 -9.14 -14.26 16.32
N SER A 50 -9.87 -13.45 17.12
CA SER A 50 -11.31 -13.23 16.93
C SER A 50 -11.65 -12.15 15.90
N GLY A 51 -10.65 -11.42 15.37
CA GLY A 51 -10.89 -10.26 14.50
C GLY A 51 -11.49 -9.06 15.24
N LEU A 52 -11.57 -9.08 16.58
CA LEU A 52 -12.22 -8.05 17.39
C LEU A 52 -11.73 -6.63 17.07
N PHE A 53 -10.41 -6.43 16.99
CA PHE A 53 -9.83 -5.11 16.77
C PHE A 53 -10.09 -4.59 15.36
N GLN A 54 -10.07 -5.48 14.36
CA GLN A 54 -10.41 -5.15 12.98
C GLN A 54 -11.88 -4.75 12.85
N ASN A 55 -12.78 -5.54 13.47
CA ASN A 55 -14.21 -5.27 13.45
C ASN A 55 -14.54 -3.97 14.20
N ALA A 56 -13.90 -3.70 15.35
CA ALA A 56 -14.07 -2.46 16.09
C ALA A 56 -13.59 -1.25 15.28
N PHE A 57 -12.46 -1.35 14.61
CA PHE A 57 -11.95 -0.29 13.74
C PHE A 57 -12.93 0.01 12.60
N TYR A 58 -13.40 -1.01 11.89
CA TYR A 58 -14.36 -0.81 10.80
C TYR A 58 -15.71 -0.27 11.27
N GLU A 59 -16.16 -0.66 12.47
CA GLU A 59 -17.38 -0.11 13.05
C GLU A 59 -17.24 1.39 13.32
N ILE A 60 -16.08 1.84 13.82
CA ILE A 60 -15.79 3.26 13.99
C ILE A 60 -15.77 3.99 12.64
N VAL A 61 -15.14 3.41 11.62
CA VAL A 61 -15.10 3.98 10.26
C VAL A 61 -16.52 4.12 9.69
N LYS A 62 -17.38 3.09 9.80
CA LYS A 62 -18.78 3.14 9.38
C LYS A 62 -19.56 4.25 10.07
N GLN A 63 -19.35 4.43 11.37
CA GLN A 63 -19.99 5.51 12.11
C GLN A 63 -19.49 6.89 11.66
N CYS A 64 -18.20 7.04 11.32
CA CYS A 64 -17.66 8.27 10.73
C CYS A 64 -18.27 8.56 9.35
N ILE A 65 -18.48 7.54 8.51
CA ILE A 65 -19.18 7.68 7.22
C ILE A 65 -20.61 8.16 7.46
N ALA A 66 -21.36 7.48 8.35
CA ALA A 66 -22.74 7.83 8.67
C ALA A 66 -22.91 9.25 9.21
N CYS A 67 -21.90 9.74 9.92
CA CYS A 67 -21.84 11.12 10.42
C CYS A 67 -21.37 12.15 9.37
N GLY A 68 -21.05 11.72 8.14
CA GLY A 68 -20.54 12.60 7.07
C GLY A 68 -19.12 13.13 7.31
N LEU A 69 -18.36 12.50 8.21
CA LEU A 69 -16.98 12.84 8.49
C LEU A 69 -16.00 12.32 7.42
N ILE A 70 -16.40 11.27 6.71
CA ILE A 70 -15.70 10.68 5.58
C ILE A 70 -16.56 10.88 4.34
N ASP A 71 -16.01 11.45 3.27
CA ASP A 71 -16.75 11.65 2.01
C ASP A 71 -16.05 11.04 0.78
N GLY A 72 -14.82 10.57 0.92
CA GLY A 72 -14.06 9.91 -0.13
C GLY A 72 -13.69 10.77 -1.34
N LYS A 73 -13.95 12.08 -1.31
CA LYS A 73 -13.64 12.98 -2.42
C LYS A 73 -12.15 13.09 -2.67
N ALA A 74 -11.36 13.14 -1.60
CA ALA A 74 -9.91 13.16 -1.64
C ALA A 74 -9.35 12.23 -0.56
N MET A 75 -8.70 11.17 -1.00
CA MET A 75 -8.06 10.19 -0.13
C MET A 75 -6.55 10.19 -0.35
N ALA A 76 -5.79 9.75 0.63
CA ALA A 76 -4.37 9.50 0.47
C ALA A 76 -4.01 8.15 1.12
N ALA A 77 -3.10 7.40 0.50
CA ALA A 77 -2.55 6.20 1.10
C ALA A 77 -1.02 6.25 1.09
N ASP A 78 -0.42 5.64 2.09
CA ASP A 78 1.03 5.58 2.23
C ASP A 78 1.43 4.42 3.14
N GLY A 79 2.68 3.95 2.97
CA GLY A 79 3.29 2.93 3.80
C GLY A 79 4.31 3.51 4.78
N SER A 80 4.27 3.08 6.03
CA SER A 80 5.23 3.50 7.04
C SER A 80 5.92 2.32 7.70
N TYR A 81 7.26 2.35 7.71
CA TYR A 81 8.06 1.41 8.47
C TYR A 81 7.94 1.66 9.97
N ILE A 82 7.72 0.58 10.73
CA ILE A 82 7.68 0.56 12.18
C ILE A 82 8.64 -0.52 12.68
N PRO A 83 9.67 -0.18 13.49
CA PRO A 83 10.61 -1.15 14.02
C PRO A 83 9.93 -2.22 14.89
N ALA A 84 10.35 -3.48 14.74
CA ALA A 84 9.91 -4.58 15.62
C ALA A 84 10.65 -4.58 16.96
N ASN A 85 10.12 -5.28 17.94
CA ASN A 85 10.74 -5.44 19.27
C ASN A 85 11.72 -6.60 19.28
N VAL A 86 12.84 -6.41 18.58
CA VAL A 86 13.89 -7.41 18.41
C VAL A 86 15.27 -6.82 18.72
N SER A 87 16.20 -7.66 19.16
CA SER A 87 17.63 -7.30 19.30
C SER A 87 18.39 -7.67 18.02
N ARG A 88 19.55 -7.07 17.79
CA ARG A 88 20.40 -7.39 16.63
C ARG A 88 20.93 -8.83 16.68
N GLU A 89 21.20 -9.36 17.86
CA GLU A 89 21.69 -10.73 18.06
C GLU A 89 20.65 -11.79 17.69
N SER A 90 19.38 -11.40 17.60
CA SER A 90 18.30 -12.29 17.18
C SER A 90 18.13 -12.37 15.65
N TRP A 91 18.84 -11.56 14.87
CA TRP A 91 18.72 -11.52 13.42
C TRP A 91 19.25 -12.80 12.80
N VAL A 92 18.49 -13.35 11.86
CA VAL A 92 18.85 -14.56 11.15
C VAL A 92 18.42 -14.44 9.69
N ASP A 93 19.25 -15.02 8.83
CA ASP A 93 18.86 -15.25 7.43
C ASP A 93 18.17 -16.59 7.34
N VAL A 94 16.97 -16.60 6.80
CA VAL A 94 16.17 -17.80 6.57
C VAL A 94 15.97 -17.99 5.07
N GLU A 95 16.12 -19.21 4.61
CA GLU A 95 15.69 -19.60 3.28
C GLU A 95 14.28 -20.17 3.39
N THR A 96 13.35 -19.59 2.66
CA THR A 96 11.99 -20.10 2.53
C THR A 96 11.76 -20.55 1.10
N GLU A 97 11.19 -21.69 0.95
CA GLU A 97 10.67 -22.13 -0.35
C GLU A 97 9.33 -21.42 -0.58
N VAL A 98 9.28 -20.65 -1.67
CA VAL A 98 8.09 -19.90 -2.05
C VAL A 98 7.67 -20.34 -3.43
N GLU A 99 6.42 -20.68 -3.61
CA GLU A 99 5.87 -20.92 -4.93
C GLU A 99 5.92 -19.62 -5.74
N GLN A 100 6.63 -19.68 -6.87
CA GLN A 100 6.63 -18.58 -7.81
C GLN A 100 5.36 -18.67 -8.64
N SER A 101 4.42 -17.79 -8.34
CA SER A 101 3.18 -17.59 -9.08
C SER A 101 3.22 -16.28 -9.87
N MET A 102 2.22 -16.04 -10.69
CA MET A 102 1.92 -14.74 -11.26
C MET A 102 1.81 -13.68 -10.15
N GLN A 103 2.34 -12.48 -10.38
CA GLN A 103 2.13 -11.38 -9.44
C GLN A 103 0.67 -10.95 -9.50
N SER A 104 -0.12 -11.42 -8.53
CA SER A 104 -1.53 -11.09 -8.41
C SER A 104 -1.72 -9.83 -7.58
N TYR A 105 -2.31 -8.81 -8.20
CA TYR A 105 -2.66 -7.55 -7.55
C TYR A 105 -4.15 -7.49 -7.20
N LEU A 106 -5.00 -7.88 -8.15
CA LEU A 106 -6.46 -8.01 -8.06
C LEU A 106 -6.90 -9.15 -8.98
N ASP A 107 -7.94 -9.87 -8.60
CA ASP A 107 -8.48 -10.97 -9.40
C ASP A 107 -9.00 -10.47 -10.76
N ALA A 108 -9.66 -9.31 -10.78
CA ALA A 108 -10.14 -8.67 -12.02
C ALA A 108 -8.99 -8.27 -12.97
N LEU A 109 -7.83 -7.89 -12.43
CA LEU A 109 -6.65 -7.56 -13.24
C LEU A 109 -6.01 -8.83 -13.81
N ASP A 110 -5.97 -9.91 -13.04
CA ASP A 110 -5.45 -11.20 -13.46
C ASP A 110 -6.33 -11.81 -14.57
N GLU A 111 -7.64 -11.68 -14.46
CA GLU A 111 -8.59 -12.08 -15.49
C GLU A 111 -8.37 -11.29 -16.79
N GLU A 112 -8.27 -9.96 -16.71
CA GLU A 112 -7.99 -9.12 -17.89
C GLU A 112 -6.65 -9.50 -18.55
N LEU A 113 -5.61 -9.78 -17.77
CA LEU A 113 -4.32 -10.21 -18.31
C LEU A 113 -4.41 -11.57 -19.00
N SER A 114 -5.20 -12.49 -18.47
CA SER A 114 -5.35 -13.85 -19.02
C SER A 114 -6.00 -13.86 -20.40
N GLN A 115 -6.81 -12.85 -20.73
CA GLN A 115 -7.48 -12.71 -22.03
C GLN A 115 -6.60 -12.08 -23.11
N GLN A 116 -5.40 -11.54 -22.74
CA GLN A 116 -4.55 -10.86 -23.72
C GLN A 116 -3.82 -11.85 -24.66
N PRO A 117 -3.63 -11.47 -25.95
CA PRO A 117 -2.85 -12.29 -26.89
C PRO A 117 -1.46 -12.62 -26.36
N GLY A 118 -1.09 -13.89 -26.47
CA GLY A 118 0.23 -14.37 -26.02
C GLY A 118 0.36 -14.57 -24.51
N PHE A 119 -0.73 -14.47 -23.75
CA PHE A 119 -0.70 -14.83 -22.34
C PHE A 119 -0.22 -16.26 -22.14
N LYS A 120 0.71 -16.43 -21.21
CA LYS A 120 1.19 -17.74 -20.75
C LYS A 120 1.30 -17.68 -19.24
N LYS A 121 0.56 -18.53 -18.54
CA LYS A 121 0.73 -18.66 -17.09
C LYS A 121 2.20 -19.04 -16.81
N PRO A 122 2.90 -18.37 -15.87
CA PRO A 122 4.24 -18.79 -15.48
C PRO A 122 4.19 -20.23 -14.96
N PRO A 123 5.23 -21.03 -15.21
CA PRO A 123 5.29 -22.35 -14.62
C PRO A 123 5.30 -22.23 -13.09
N GLU A 124 4.47 -23.02 -12.43
CA GLU A 124 4.51 -23.15 -10.99
C GLU A 124 5.84 -23.80 -10.61
N ARG A 125 6.65 -23.09 -9.90
CA ARG A 125 7.93 -23.58 -9.42
C ARG A 125 8.23 -23.04 -8.05
N THR A 126 8.81 -23.87 -7.23
CA THR A 126 9.33 -23.45 -5.93
C THR A 126 10.67 -22.76 -6.12
N ILE A 127 10.79 -21.55 -5.64
CA ILE A 127 12.06 -20.81 -5.61
C ILE A 127 12.50 -20.64 -4.16
N LYS A 128 13.80 -20.80 -3.91
CA LYS A 128 14.38 -20.46 -2.62
C LYS A 128 14.54 -18.96 -2.52
N LYS A 129 13.82 -18.34 -1.59
CA LYS A 129 13.93 -16.91 -1.30
C LYS A 129 14.61 -16.71 0.05
N ARG A 130 15.77 -16.07 0.03
CA ARG A 130 16.47 -15.68 1.25
C ARG A 130 15.89 -14.38 1.79
N ARG A 131 15.54 -14.35 3.06
CA ARG A 131 15.12 -13.14 3.76
C ARG A 131 15.79 -13.07 5.14
N THR A 132 16.07 -11.84 5.59
CA THR A 132 16.52 -11.60 6.96
C THR A 132 15.32 -11.29 7.84
N THR A 133 15.21 -11.99 8.96
CA THR A 133 14.17 -11.82 9.98
C THR A 133 14.77 -11.95 11.38
N SER A 134 13.95 -12.08 12.42
CA SER A 134 14.38 -12.33 13.79
C SER A 134 13.92 -13.70 14.29
N ARG A 135 14.78 -14.42 15.02
CA ARG A 135 14.37 -15.67 15.71
C ARG A 135 13.26 -15.45 16.72
N THR A 136 13.20 -14.26 17.33
CA THR A 136 12.19 -13.94 18.36
C THR A 136 10.92 -13.32 17.79
N ASP A 137 10.93 -12.95 16.51
CA ASP A 137 9.79 -12.39 15.78
C ASP A 137 9.89 -12.77 14.29
N PRO A 138 9.57 -14.03 13.94
CA PRO A 138 9.74 -14.55 12.57
C PRO A 138 8.87 -13.88 11.53
N ASP A 139 7.75 -13.25 11.94
CA ASP A 139 6.83 -12.55 11.04
C ASP A 139 7.37 -11.19 10.59
N SER A 140 8.38 -10.65 11.29
CA SER A 140 9.00 -9.39 10.92
C SER A 140 9.93 -9.54 9.70
N GLY A 141 10.17 -8.45 8.97
CA GLY A 141 11.06 -8.43 7.81
C GLY A 141 12.13 -7.36 7.89
N TYR A 142 13.26 -7.59 7.20
CA TYR A 142 14.34 -6.62 7.12
C TYR A 142 14.12 -5.66 5.95
N ILE A 143 14.25 -4.37 6.22
CA ILE A 143 14.26 -3.30 5.22
C ILE A 143 15.61 -2.56 5.23
N ASN A 144 16.07 -2.20 4.03
CA ASN A 144 17.22 -1.31 3.82
C ASN A 144 16.92 -0.42 2.62
N HIS A 145 16.15 0.63 2.86
CA HIS A 145 15.74 1.55 1.80
C HIS A 145 15.71 2.99 2.33
N GLY A 146 16.49 3.88 1.72
CA GLY A 146 16.62 5.26 2.17
C GLY A 146 17.11 5.33 3.63
N ASN A 147 16.39 6.07 4.47
CA ASN A 147 16.68 6.19 5.90
C ASN A 147 16.07 5.07 6.76
N LYS A 148 15.33 4.14 6.14
CA LYS A 148 14.67 3.02 6.82
C LYS A 148 15.60 1.82 6.80
N ARG A 149 16.14 1.42 7.96
CA ARG A 149 17.01 0.26 8.07
C ARG A 149 16.75 -0.53 9.35
N GLY A 150 16.46 -1.81 9.20
CA GLY A 150 16.26 -2.70 10.34
C GLY A 150 15.16 -3.72 10.12
N ILE A 151 14.90 -4.51 11.18
CA ILE A 151 13.81 -5.49 11.18
C ILE A 151 12.55 -4.83 11.75
N GLY A 152 11.43 -5.00 11.06
CA GLY A 152 10.15 -4.40 11.46
C GLY A 152 8.98 -4.81 10.59
N TYR A 153 7.99 -3.97 10.62
CA TYR A 153 6.74 -4.10 9.89
C TYR A 153 6.50 -2.88 9.00
N LEU A 154 5.75 -3.08 7.94
CA LEU A 154 5.21 -2.05 7.08
C LEU A 154 3.73 -1.88 7.45
N MET A 155 3.34 -0.69 7.90
CA MET A 155 1.96 -0.31 8.11
C MET A 155 1.49 0.44 6.86
N GLU A 156 0.59 -0.15 6.10
CA GLU A 156 -0.13 0.50 5.01
C GLU A 156 -1.38 1.16 5.58
N ALA A 157 -1.60 2.43 5.30
CA ALA A 157 -2.75 3.16 5.82
C ALA A 157 -3.37 4.07 4.76
N THR A 158 -4.70 4.15 4.77
CA THR A 158 -5.47 5.10 3.95
C THR A 158 -6.16 6.11 4.85
N VAL A 159 -6.15 7.37 4.45
CA VAL A 159 -6.71 8.49 5.17
C VAL A 159 -7.67 9.29 4.28
N ASP A 160 -8.84 9.63 4.77
CA ASP A 160 -9.73 10.63 4.17
C ASP A 160 -9.21 12.02 4.48
N CYS A 161 -8.96 12.82 3.44
CA CYS A 161 -8.32 14.13 3.54
C CYS A 161 -9.25 15.26 4.03
N LYS A 162 -10.53 14.97 4.29
CA LYS A 162 -11.48 15.98 4.80
C LYS A 162 -11.21 16.33 6.26
N HIS A 163 -11.00 15.28 7.07
CA HIS A 163 -10.78 15.44 8.51
C HIS A 163 -9.57 14.64 9.03
N GLY A 164 -8.80 13.97 8.14
CA GLY A 164 -7.65 13.17 8.54
C GLY A 164 -8.01 11.85 9.22
N ILE A 165 -9.17 11.29 8.90
CA ILE A 165 -9.65 10.03 9.48
C ILE A 165 -9.04 8.85 8.72
N LEU A 166 -8.40 7.94 9.45
CA LEU A 166 -7.89 6.70 8.89
C LEU A 166 -9.06 5.76 8.56
N THR A 167 -9.13 5.32 7.30
CA THR A 167 -10.21 4.46 6.80
C THR A 167 -9.78 3.02 6.61
N GLY A 168 -8.47 2.77 6.50
CA GLY A 168 -7.89 1.44 6.36
C GLY A 168 -6.52 1.36 7.01
N VAL A 169 -6.21 0.22 7.62
CA VAL A 169 -4.90 -0.10 8.20
C VAL A 169 -4.62 -1.58 8.01
N ASP A 170 -3.53 -1.89 7.31
CA ASP A 170 -2.97 -3.22 7.19
C ASP A 170 -1.50 -3.25 7.60
N VAL A 171 -1.02 -4.41 8.05
CA VAL A 171 0.35 -4.58 8.51
C VAL A 171 0.98 -5.77 7.82
N TYR A 172 2.20 -5.59 7.33
CA TYR A 172 2.96 -6.58 6.59
C TYR A 172 4.41 -6.66 7.11
N PRO A 173 5.16 -7.73 6.83
CA PRO A 173 6.60 -7.73 7.04
C PRO A 173 7.26 -6.58 6.27
N ALA A 174 8.26 -5.91 6.87
CA ALA A 174 8.86 -4.70 6.27
C ALA A 174 9.59 -4.92 4.94
N ASN A 175 9.85 -6.16 4.54
CA ASN A 175 10.45 -6.52 3.25
C ASN A 175 9.43 -6.64 2.11
N GLU A 176 8.14 -6.50 2.38
CA GLU A 176 7.10 -6.48 1.35
C GLU A 176 7.10 -5.15 0.58
N LYS A 177 6.61 -5.20 -0.66
CA LYS A 177 6.54 -4.01 -1.53
C LYS A 177 5.15 -3.39 -1.49
N GLU A 178 5.07 -2.15 -1.06
CA GLU A 178 3.85 -1.35 -0.98
C GLU A 178 3.01 -1.41 -2.27
N SER A 179 3.65 -1.27 -3.43
CA SER A 179 2.96 -1.32 -4.73
C SER A 179 2.31 -2.67 -5.09
N LEU A 180 2.65 -3.75 -4.39
CA LEU A 180 2.01 -5.06 -4.56
C LEU A 180 0.78 -5.21 -3.65
N LEU A 181 0.70 -4.43 -2.58
CA LEU A 181 -0.25 -4.61 -1.49
C LEU A 181 -1.42 -3.63 -1.57
N VAL A 182 -1.15 -2.41 -2.05
CA VAL A 182 -2.10 -1.29 -2.03
C VAL A 182 -3.45 -1.60 -2.67
N LEU A 183 -3.48 -2.29 -3.80
CA LEU A 183 -4.75 -2.55 -4.50
C LEU A 183 -5.69 -3.44 -3.70
N ARG A 184 -5.18 -4.50 -3.04
CA ARG A 184 -5.98 -5.35 -2.15
C ARG A 184 -6.43 -4.60 -0.89
N HIS A 185 -5.56 -3.77 -0.34
CA HIS A 185 -5.88 -2.88 0.78
C HIS A 185 -7.05 -1.94 0.44
N LEU A 186 -7.05 -1.33 -0.76
CA LEU A 186 -8.13 -0.45 -1.22
C LEU A 186 -9.41 -1.22 -1.55
N GLU A 187 -9.29 -2.36 -2.22
CA GLU A 187 -10.43 -3.21 -2.57
C GLU A 187 -11.23 -3.63 -1.33
N GLN A 188 -10.55 -4.03 -0.27
CA GLN A 188 -11.20 -4.40 0.99
C GLN A 188 -11.99 -3.24 1.59
N GLN A 189 -11.44 -2.02 1.60
CA GLN A 189 -12.14 -0.84 2.10
C GLN A 189 -13.38 -0.51 1.27
N ILE A 190 -13.27 -0.58 -0.07
CA ILE A 190 -14.40 -0.34 -0.97
C ILE A 190 -15.51 -1.38 -0.74
N LYS A 191 -15.16 -2.67 -0.58
CA LYS A 191 -16.10 -3.74 -0.22
C LYS A 191 -16.80 -3.51 1.13
N LEU A 192 -16.15 -2.82 2.05
CA LEU A 192 -16.71 -2.42 3.35
C LEU A 192 -17.55 -1.13 3.29
N GLY A 193 -17.70 -0.54 2.11
CA GLY A 193 -18.50 0.65 1.88
C GLY A 193 -17.79 1.98 2.14
N VAL A 194 -16.45 2.00 2.23
CA VAL A 194 -15.69 3.25 2.30
C VAL A 194 -15.77 3.94 0.94
N PRO A 195 -16.29 5.17 0.85
CA PRO A 195 -16.31 5.92 -0.40
C PRO A 195 -14.87 6.30 -0.79
N MET A 196 -14.54 6.17 -2.09
CA MET A 196 -13.20 6.46 -2.59
C MET A 196 -13.25 6.91 -4.04
N ASN A 197 -13.24 8.23 -4.28
CA ASN A 197 -13.32 8.78 -5.63
C ASN A 197 -11.94 9.12 -6.19
N GLN A 198 -11.11 9.77 -5.38
CA GLN A 198 -9.77 10.22 -5.74
C GLN A 198 -8.77 9.75 -4.69
N LEU A 199 -7.59 9.29 -5.14
CA LEU A 199 -6.55 8.78 -4.27
C LEU A 199 -5.19 9.32 -4.67
N ALA A 200 -4.48 9.92 -3.73
CA ALA A 200 -3.09 10.33 -3.87
C ALA A 200 -2.15 9.26 -3.28
N LEU A 201 -1.16 8.85 -4.06
CA LEU A 201 -0.13 7.90 -3.68
C LEU A 201 1.26 8.50 -3.88
N ASP A 202 2.30 7.91 -3.29
CA ASP A 202 3.66 8.33 -3.54
C ASP A 202 4.22 7.76 -4.86
N ARG A 203 5.45 8.17 -5.20
CA ARG A 203 6.13 7.69 -6.40
C ARG A 203 6.40 6.19 -6.39
N GLY A 204 6.54 5.55 -5.24
CA GLY A 204 6.78 4.11 -5.11
C GLY A 204 5.67 3.25 -5.69
N TYR A 205 4.47 3.81 -5.82
CA TYR A 205 3.29 3.14 -6.39
C TYR A 205 3.15 3.33 -7.92
N ASP A 206 4.04 4.06 -8.59
CA ASP A 206 3.95 4.34 -10.04
C ASP A 206 4.26 3.09 -10.87
N THR A 207 3.30 2.19 -10.97
CA THR A 207 3.35 0.98 -11.79
C THR A 207 2.09 0.86 -12.64
N GLY A 208 2.22 0.26 -13.83
CA GLY A 208 1.05 0.06 -14.71
C GLY A 208 -0.06 -0.75 -14.06
N ALA A 209 0.29 -1.75 -13.23
CA ALA A 209 -0.69 -2.55 -12.50
C ALA A 209 -1.47 -1.71 -11.48
N VAL A 210 -0.81 -0.81 -10.74
CA VAL A 210 -1.49 0.08 -9.80
C VAL A 210 -2.42 1.03 -10.54
N HIS A 211 -1.97 1.67 -11.62
CA HIS A 211 -2.84 2.54 -12.42
C HIS A 211 -4.07 1.81 -12.96
N ARG A 212 -3.89 0.58 -13.51
CA ARG A 212 -5.02 -0.19 -14.02
C ARG A 212 -5.95 -0.69 -12.91
N GLY A 213 -5.37 -1.15 -11.81
CA GLY A 213 -6.15 -1.59 -10.65
C GLY A 213 -7.01 -0.47 -10.07
N LEU A 214 -6.49 0.75 -9.98
CA LEU A 214 -7.28 1.92 -9.56
C LEU A 214 -8.44 2.19 -10.52
N GLU A 215 -8.22 2.09 -11.85
CA GLU A 215 -9.30 2.22 -12.84
C GLU A 215 -10.40 1.14 -12.66
N LEU A 216 -9.98 -0.12 -12.42
CA LEU A 216 -10.91 -1.23 -12.16
C LEU A 216 -11.70 -1.05 -10.86
N LEU A 217 -11.10 -0.43 -9.86
CA LEU A 217 -11.77 -0.05 -8.61
C LEU A 217 -12.63 1.21 -8.72
N GLY A 218 -12.65 1.88 -9.88
CA GLY A 218 -13.38 3.14 -10.08
C GLY A 218 -12.74 4.34 -9.38
N VAL A 219 -11.44 4.27 -9.03
CA VAL A 219 -10.72 5.30 -8.29
C VAL A 219 -9.80 6.09 -9.22
N THR A 220 -9.89 7.41 -9.17
CA THR A 220 -8.94 8.28 -9.88
C THR A 220 -7.63 8.42 -9.10
N GLY A 221 -6.55 7.79 -9.60
CA GLY A 221 -5.23 7.84 -8.97
C GLY A 221 -4.41 9.06 -9.37
N TYR A 222 -3.72 9.66 -8.40
CA TYR A 222 -2.74 10.72 -8.56
C TYR A 222 -1.40 10.25 -8.02
N ILE A 223 -0.47 9.88 -8.91
CA ILE A 223 0.80 9.25 -8.58
C ILE A 223 1.93 10.01 -9.30
N PRO A 224 2.98 10.47 -8.61
CA PRO A 224 4.11 11.13 -9.25
C PRO A 224 4.86 10.17 -10.16
N ALA A 225 5.17 10.62 -11.37
CA ALA A 225 5.85 9.80 -12.38
C ALA A 225 7.28 9.41 -11.97
N ILE A 226 7.64 8.15 -12.20
CA ILE A 226 9.01 7.66 -12.16
C ILE A 226 9.63 7.85 -13.55
N GLN A 227 10.81 8.46 -13.57
CA GLN A 227 11.60 8.54 -14.80
C GLN A 227 12.45 7.28 -14.96
N PHE A 228 12.05 6.41 -15.87
CA PHE A 228 12.83 5.22 -16.18
C PHE A 228 14.04 5.58 -17.08
N PRO A 229 15.24 5.06 -16.79
CA PRO A 229 16.44 5.32 -17.59
C PRO A 229 16.27 4.97 -19.07
N ASN A 230 15.57 3.90 -19.35
CA ASN A 230 15.36 3.33 -20.68
C ASN A 230 13.92 3.50 -21.18
N ALA A 231 13.22 4.56 -20.77
CA ALA A 231 11.89 4.84 -21.28
C ALA A 231 11.94 5.13 -22.80
N PRO A 232 11.02 4.56 -23.61
CA PRO A 232 11.01 4.76 -25.07
C PRO A 232 10.97 6.24 -25.48
N GLU A 233 10.33 7.08 -24.69
CA GLU A 233 10.18 8.52 -24.89
C GLU A 233 11.54 9.24 -24.95
N LYS A 234 12.54 8.75 -24.22
CA LYS A 234 13.92 9.29 -24.25
C LYS A 234 14.62 9.11 -25.60
N TYR A 235 14.11 8.16 -26.38
CA TYR A 235 14.61 7.86 -27.71
C TYR A 235 13.71 8.43 -28.82
N GLY A 236 12.79 9.34 -28.44
CA GLY A 236 11.89 10.03 -29.35
C GLY A 236 10.67 9.20 -29.77
N PHE A 237 10.40 8.09 -29.11
CA PHE A 237 9.13 7.37 -29.31
C PHE A 237 8.00 8.09 -28.58
N SER A 238 6.84 8.17 -29.21
CA SER A 238 5.60 8.66 -28.59
C SER A 238 4.55 7.57 -28.61
N TYR A 239 3.69 7.55 -27.56
CA TYR A 239 2.59 6.60 -27.49
C TYR A 239 1.31 7.22 -28.02
N ASN A 240 0.62 6.51 -28.92
CA ASN A 240 -0.70 6.87 -29.44
C ASN A 240 -1.77 6.02 -28.73
N PRO A 241 -2.58 6.60 -27.83
CA PRO A 241 -3.57 5.84 -27.05
C PRO A 241 -4.78 5.39 -27.88
N GLN A 242 -5.11 6.08 -29.00
CA GLN A 242 -6.25 5.70 -29.87
C GLN A 242 -5.96 4.42 -30.65
N ARG A 243 -4.70 4.17 -30.99
CA ARG A 243 -4.25 3.00 -31.76
C ARG A 243 -3.58 1.95 -30.88
N ASP A 244 -3.39 2.19 -29.60
CA ASP A 244 -2.56 1.37 -28.70
C ASP A 244 -1.22 1.01 -29.36
N ALA A 245 -0.49 2.02 -29.80
CA ALA A 245 0.74 1.87 -30.59
C ALA A 245 1.79 2.91 -30.18
N PHE A 246 3.06 2.52 -30.25
CA PHE A 246 4.16 3.47 -30.21
C PHE A 246 4.46 3.98 -31.61
N ILE A 247 4.78 5.25 -31.73
CA ILE A 247 5.26 5.88 -32.97
C ILE A 247 6.75 6.15 -32.80
N CYS A 248 7.58 5.64 -33.69
CA CYS A 248 9.01 5.87 -33.66
C CYS A 248 9.37 7.27 -34.18
N PRO A 249 10.61 7.79 -33.98
CA PRO A 249 11.05 9.08 -34.48
C PRO A 249 10.95 9.30 -35.98
N GLU A 250 10.86 8.22 -36.76
CA GLU A 250 10.66 8.24 -38.23
C GLU A 250 9.17 8.11 -38.62
N GLY A 251 8.24 8.21 -37.66
CA GLY A 251 6.80 8.17 -37.91
C GLY A 251 6.20 6.79 -38.10
N VAL A 252 6.99 5.72 -37.96
CA VAL A 252 6.50 4.34 -38.14
C VAL A 252 5.84 3.82 -36.87
N GLY A 253 4.64 3.23 -37.01
CA GLY A 253 3.87 2.65 -35.90
C GLY A 253 4.39 1.27 -35.47
N LEU A 254 4.49 1.07 -34.16
CA LEU A 254 4.70 -0.22 -33.52
C LEU A 254 3.40 -0.60 -32.83
N THR A 255 2.67 -1.57 -33.38
CA THR A 255 1.39 -2.02 -32.85
C THR A 255 1.56 -3.01 -31.73
N TYR A 256 0.57 -3.12 -30.86
CA TYR A 256 0.55 -4.16 -29.82
C TYR A 256 0.48 -5.55 -30.47
N HIS A 257 1.50 -6.36 -30.20
CA HIS A 257 1.64 -7.68 -30.80
C HIS A 257 1.24 -8.81 -29.84
N ARG A 258 1.79 -8.80 -28.63
CA ARG A 258 1.53 -9.83 -27.62
C ARG A 258 1.97 -9.46 -26.22
N LEU A 259 1.49 -10.22 -25.24
CA LEU A 259 1.98 -10.22 -23.89
C LEU A 259 3.18 -11.18 -23.75
N ASN A 260 4.28 -10.68 -23.23
CA ASN A 260 5.45 -11.48 -22.90
C ASN A 260 5.50 -11.72 -21.40
N CYS A 261 5.64 -12.98 -20.98
CA CYS A 261 5.92 -13.32 -19.59
C CYS A 261 7.43 -13.49 -19.38
N ASN A 262 7.98 -12.73 -18.44
CA ASN A 262 9.34 -13.00 -17.97
C ASN A 262 9.28 -14.19 -17.00
N GLN A 263 9.74 -15.35 -17.47
CA GLN A 263 9.66 -16.62 -16.73
C GLN A 263 10.44 -16.58 -15.40
N SER A 264 11.48 -15.76 -15.29
CA SER A 264 12.28 -15.65 -14.05
C SER A 264 11.63 -14.84 -12.96
N THR A 265 10.82 -13.84 -13.33
CA THR A 265 10.20 -12.88 -12.38
C THR A 265 8.69 -12.99 -12.28
N GLY A 266 8.03 -13.75 -13.15
CA GLY A 266 6.56 -13.81 -13.26
C GLY A 266 5.92 -12.49 -13.75
N LYS A 267 6.73 -11.53 -14.22
CA LYS A 267 6.22 -10.23 -14.70
C LYS A 267 5.80 -10.30 -16.15
N TYR A 268 4.69 -9.63 -16.46
CA TYR A 268 4.20 -9.47 -17.81
C TYR A 268 4.59 -8.11 -18.40
N LEU A 269 4.96 -8.15 -19.69
CA LEU A 269 5.29 -6.96 -20.47
C LEU A 269 4.52 -7.00 -21.79
N ARG A 270 3.91 -5.90 -22.19
CA ARG A 270 3.34 -5.73 -23.52
C ARG A 270 4.47 -5.55 -24.52
N CYS A 271 4.43 -6.30 -25.60
CA CYS A 271 5.37 -6.20 -26.73
C CYS A 271 4.68 -5.45 -27.87
N TYR A 272 5.19 -4.30 -28.21
CA TYR A 272 4.82 -3.53 -29.39
C TYR A 272 5.88 -3.74 -30.45
N GLN A 273 5.48 -4.07 -31.66
CA GLN A 273 6.38 -4.46 -32.72
C GLN A 273 5.98 -3.82 -34.04
N ILE A 274 6.96 -3.49 -34.87
CA ILE A 274 6.73 -3.05 -36.23
C ILE A 274 6.29 -4.25 -37.08
N GLU A 275 5.31 -4.05 -37.96
CA GLU A 275 4.73 -5.13 -38.76
C GLU A 275 5.55 -5.44 -40.02
N ASP A 276 6.15 -4.42 -40.59
CA ASP A 276 6.94 -4.49 -41.81
C ASP A 276 8.47 -4.42 -41.58
N ASP A 277 9.23 -4.48 -42.67
CA ASP A 277 10.69 -4.39 -42.65
C ASP A 277 11.24 -2.96 -42.66
N ALA A 278 10.44 -1.94 -42.30
CA ALA A 278 10.82 -0.53 -42.33
C ALA A 278 12.13 -0.23 -41.56
N CYS A 279 12.44 -1.04 -40.54
CA CYS A 279 13.68 -0.90 -39.79
C CYS A 279 14.94 -1.40 -40.53
N LYS A 280 14.82 -2.17 -41.64
CA LYS A 280 15.97 -2.73 -42.37
C LYS A 280 16.89 -1.62 -42.92
N HIS A 281 16.30 -0.59 -43.47
CA HIS A 281 17.01 0.50 -44.16
C HIS A 281 16.90 1.85 -43.39
N CYS A 282 16.49 1.82 -42.13
CA CYS A 282 16.31 3.01 -41.33
C CYS A 282 17.66 3.68 -41.00
N VAL A 283 17.81 4.92 -41.33
CA VAL A 283 19.03 5.75 -41.11
C VAL A 283 19.32 5.90 -39.61
N LYS A 284 18.30 6.00 -38.77
CA LYS A 284 18.44 6.13 -37.32
C LYS A 284 18.66 4.81 -36.58
N ARG A 285 18.73 3.68 -37.28
CA ARG A 285 18.89 2.36 -36.66
C ARG A 285 20.05 2.25 -35.68
N PRO A 286 21.27 2.83 -35.95
CA PRO A 286 22.41 2.73 -35.02
C PRO A 286 22.17 3.41 -33.66
N SER A 287 21.37 4.47 -33.62
CA SER A 287 21.04 5.24 -32.39
C SER A 287 19.68 4.91 -31.82
N CYS A 288 18.96 3.96 -32.39
CA CYS A 288 17.64 3.58 -31.94
C CYS A 288 17.68 2.79 -30.62
N PHE A 289 16.60 2.77 -29.90
CA PHE A 289 16.39 2.19 -28.57
C PHE A 289 16.86 0.75 -28.42
N ASP A 290 16.62 -0.12 -29.41
CA ASP A 290 17.05 -1.52 -29.39
C ASP A 290 17.98 -1.82 -30.57
N LYS A 291 19.12 -2.44 -30.32
CA LYS A 291 20.12 -2.80 -31.33
C LYS A 291 19.93 -4.21 -31.89
N ALA A 292 19.10 -5.03 -31.23
CA ALA A 292 18.94 -6.43 -31.59
C ALA A 292 17.81 -6.66 -32.62
N GLY A 293 18.08 -7.53 -33.59
CA GLY A 293 17.08 -8.04 -34.51
C GLY A 293 16.75 -7.16 -35.72
N ILE A 294 15.93 -7.71 -36.61
CA ILE A 294 15.51 -7.08 -37.87
C ILE A 294 14.34 -6.12 -37.62
N ARG A 295 13.43 -6.50 -36.70
CA ARG A 295 12.25 -5.74 -36.34
C ARG A 295 12.40 -5.10 -34.98
N ARG A 296 12.06 -3.82 -34.88
CA ARG A 296 12.09 -3.11 -33.60
C ARG A 296 10.93 -3.50 -32.71
N ARG A 297 11.23 -3.57 -31.43
CA ARG A 297 10.25 -3.88 -30.38
C ARG A 297 10.39 -2.89 -29.24
N VAL A 298 9.27 -2.46 -28.68
CA VAL A 298 9.17 -1.74 -27.41
C VAL A 298 8.51 -2.67 -26.42
N LEU A 299 9.16 -2.89 -25.28
CA LEU A 299 8.59 -3.61 -24.15
C LEU A 299 8.12 -2.59 -23.11
N ALA A 300 6.84 -2.60 -22.84
CA ALA A 300 6.21 -1.69 -21.88
C ALA A 300 5.50 -2.48 -20.76
N SER A 301 5.05 -1.80 -19.72
CA SER A 301 4.23 -2.42 -18.67
C SER A 301 3.04 -3.18 -19.25
N SER A 302 2.63 -4.29 -18.64
CA SER A 302 1.44 -5.06 -19.03
C SER A 302 0.17 -4.20 -19.13
N CYS A 303 0.09 -3.14 -18.33
CA CYS A 303 -1.03 -2.21 -18.29
C CYS A 303 -0.63 -0.80 -18.78
N TYR A 304 0.21 -0.73 -19.84
CA TYR A 304 0.74 0.54 -20.34
C TYR A 304 -0.32 1.58 -20.71
N PRO A 305 -1.47 1.23 -21.32
CA PRO A 305 -2.52 2.22 -21.58
C PRO A 305 -3.01 2.96 -20.33
N ALA A 306 -3.22 2.23 -19.22
CA ALA A 306 -3.62 2.84 -17.95
C ALA A 306 -2.48 3.67 -17.31
N PHE A 307 -1.26 3.17 -17.38
CA PHE A 307 -0.06 3.90 -16.96
C PHE A 307 0.07 5.24 -17.70
N PHE A 308 -0.09 5.25 -19.02
CA PHE A 308 -0.06 6.44 -19.83
C PHE A 308 -1.15 7.45 -19.42
N ARG A 309 -2.41 7.00 -19.27
CA ARG A 309 -3.51 7.86 -18.79
C ARG A 309 -3.23 8.44 -17.41
N GLY A 310 -2.63 7.64 -16.50
CA GLY A 310 -2.19 8.10 -15.19
C GLY A 310 -1.18 9.25 -15.29
N HIS A 311 -0.20 9.10 -16.16
CA HIS A 311 0.85 10.11 -16.36
C HIS A 311 0.33 11.40 -17.01
N GLN A 312 -0.74 11.37 -17.80
CA GLN A 312 -1.38 12.57 -18.34
C GLN A 312 -1.95 13.49 -17.24
N ARG A 313 -2.20 12.99 -16.04
CA ARG A 313 -2.66 13.79 -14.90
C ARG A 313 -1.52 14.51 -14.18
N VAL A 314 -0.26 14.07 -14.37
CA VAL A 314 0.89 14.64 -13.66
C VAL A 314 1.07 16.11 -14.06
N GLY A 315 1.15 16.99 -13.06
CA GLY A 315 1.33 18.43 -13.25
C GLY A 315 0.02 19.22 -13.44
N THR A 316 -1.14 18.56 -13.53
CA THR A 316 -2.43 19.27 -13.55
C THR A 316 -2.71 19.97 -12.20
N PRO A 317 -3.56 21.01 -12.16
CA PRO A 317 -3.95 21.67 -10.92
C PRO A 317 -4.51 20.70 -9.87
N GLU A 318 -5.33 19.73 -10.30
CA GLU A 318 -5.91 18.69 -9.46
C GLU A 318 -4.81 17.79 -8.88
N PHE A 319 -3.84 17.39 -9.71
CA PHE A 319 -2.69 16.61 -9.25
C PHE A 319 -1.90 17.36 -8.16
N LEU A 320 -1.61 18.62 -8.36
CA LEU A 320 -0.86 19.44 -7.40
C LEU A 320 -1.63 19.59 -6.08
N SER A 321 -2.96 19.76 -6.17
CA SER A 321 -3.84 19.79 -5.00
C SER A 321 -3.80 18.47 -4.22
N MET A 322 -3.95 17.34 -4.92
CA MET A 322 -3.93 16.02 -4.31
C MET A 322 -2.57 15.68 -3.66
N MET A 323 -1.45 16.06 -4.29
CA MET A 323 -0.11 15.90 -3.70
C MET A 323 0.07 16.73 -2.43
N ARG A 324 -0.50 17.95 -2.38
CA ARG A 324 -0.50 18.77 -1.16
C ARG A 324 -1.30 18.11 -0.04
N LEU A 325 -2.51 17.62 -0.35
CA LEU A 325 -3.34 16.90 0.62
C LEU A 325 -2.65 15.65 1.15
N ARG A 326 -2.03 14.85 0.27
CA ARG A 326 -1.25 13.68 0.68
C ARG A 326 -0.16 14.05 1.69
N LYS A 327 0.61 15.10 1.41
CA LYS A 327 1.69 15.56 2.32
C LYS A 327 1.14 15.96 3.69
N ILE A 328 0.01 16.65 3.73
CA ILE A 328 -0.61 17.09 4.98
C ILE A 328 -1.15 15.88 5.76
N TRP A 329 -1.94 15.03 5.11
CA TRP A 329 -2.74 14.03 5.80
C TRP A 329 -2.06 12.67 5.93
N ALA A 330 -1.46 12.11 4.88
CA ALA A 330 -0.80 10.82 4.99
C ALA A 330 0.49 10.90 5.83
N GLU A 331 1.40 11.81 5.49
CA GLU A 331 2.64 12.00 6.25
C GLU A 331 2.36 12.54 7.66
N GLY A 332 1.41 13.47 7.79
CA GLY A 332 0.97 14.04 9.07
C GLY A 332 0.37 12.98 10.00
N SER A 333 -0.50 12.10 9.49
CA SER A 333 -1.11 11.02 10.26
C SER A 333 -0.07 10.07 10.84
N PHE A 334 0.91 9.63 10.04
CA PHE A 334 2.00 8.80 10.55
C PHE A 334 2.86 9.50 11.60
N SER A 335 3.08 10.81 11.46
CA SER A 335 3.79 11.59 12.46
C SER A 335 3.04 11.61 13.80
N VAL A 336 1.74 11.85 13.78
CA VAL A 336 0.87 11.83 14.97
C VAL A 336 0.80 10.44 15.59
N LEU A 337 0.57 9.39 14.79
CA LEU A 337 0.55 8.01 15.25
C LEU A 337 1.84 7.62 16.00
N LYS A 338 3.00 8.00 15.46
CA LYS A 338 4.30 7.69 16.06
C LYS A 338 4.58 8.48 17.32
N ARG A 339 4.22 9.76 17.34
CA ARG A 339 4.50 10.68 18.46
C ARG A 339 3.51 10.52 19.61
N GLU A 340 2.22 10.43 19.32
CA GLU A 340 1.15 10.53 20.31
C GLU A 340 0.50 9.18 20.63
N HIS A 341 0.37 8.30 19.62
CA HIS A 341 -0.35 7.04 19.75
C HIS A 341 0.56 5.80 19.84
N CYS A 342 1.81 5.98 20.26
CA CYS A 342 2.74 4.91 20.65
C CYS A 342 3.21 3.96 19.53
N ILE A 343 3.09 4.33 18.24
CA ILE A 343 3.50 3.49 17.09
C ILE A 343 4.93 3.81 16.60
N SER A 344 5.78 4.39 17.43
CA SER A 344 7.19 4.57 17.10
C SER A 344 7.99 3.26 17.01
N LYS A 345 7.51 2.21 17.70
CA LYS A 345 8.05 0.85 17.71
C LYS A 345 6.94 -0.12 18.11
N ILE A 346 6.80 -1.25 17.42
CA ILE A 346 5.93 -2.35 17.87
C ILE A 346 6.51 -2.94 19.16
N ARG A 347 5.68 -3.12 20.16
CA ARG A 347 6.10 -3.59 21.50
C ARG A 347 5.94 -5.09 21.67
N LYS A 348 4.96 -5.66 20.98
CA LYS A 348 4.67 -7.09 20.97
C LYS A 348 5.37 -7.76 19.78
N ARG A 349 5.28 -9.06 19.69
CA ARG A 349 5.86 -9.89 18.63
C ARG A 349 4.77 -10.59 17.84
N GLY A 350 5.03 -10.85 16.57
CA GLY A 350 4.11 -11.46 15.63
C GLY A 350 3.20 -10.47 14.92
N ILE A 351 2.84 -10.82 13.67
CA ILE A 351 2.07 -9.93 12.77
C ILE A 351 0.69 -9.58 13.33
N LEU A 352 0.01 -10.53 13.97
CA LEU A 352 -1.31 -10.29 14.57
C LEU A 352 -1.23 -9.24 15.70
N ALA A 353 -0.17 -9.30 16.52
CA ALA A 353 0.03 -8.35 17.59
C ALA A 353 0.45 -6.97 17.06
N ALA A 354 1.25 -6.93 16.00
CA ALA A 354 1.61 -5.68 15.31
C ALA A 354 0.37 -5.03 14.68
N THR A 355 -0.49 -5.79 14.01
CA THR A 355 -1.75 -5.33 13.45
C THR A 355 -2.67 -4.75 14.53
N GLU A 356 -2.82 -5.45 15.65
CA GLU A 356 -3.59 -4.98 16.80
C GLU A 356 -3.09 -3.62 17.32
N GLU A 357 -1.77 -3.46 17.51
CA GLU A 357 -1.19 -2.21 17.98
C GLU A 357 -1.46 -1.06 16.99
N CYS A 358 -1.34 -1.31 15.68
CA CYS A 358 -1.62 -0.32 14.64
C CYS A 358 -3.10 0.07 14.59
N LEU A 359 -4.02 -0.91 14.68
CA LEU A 359 -5.46 -0.66 14.71
C LEU A 359 -5.88 0.15 15.96
N LEU A 360 -5.37 -0.19 17.13
CA LEU A 360 -5.65 0.55 18.37
C LEU A 360 -5.17 2.00 18.29
N ALA A 361 -4.00 2.25 17.69
CA ALA A 361 -3.49 3.59 17.47
C ALA A 361 -4.35 4.37 16.46
N ALA A 362 -4.77 3.72 15.38
CA ALA A 362 -5.66 4.33 14.38
C ALA A 362 -7.03 4.68 14.97
N MET A 363 -7.63 3.79 15.77
CA MET A 363 -8.86 4.09 16.52
C MET A 363 -8.68 5.26 17.47
N ALA A 364 -7.58 5.30 18.22
CA ALA A 364 -7.30 6.39 19.16
C ALA A 364 -7.15 7.76 18.46
N MET A 365 -6.60 7.78 17.24
CA MET A 365 -6.51 8.98 16.42
C MET A 365 -7.89 9.43 15.90
N THR A 366 -8.79 8.48 15.61
CA THR A 366 -10.10 8.75 14.98
C THR A 366 -11.20 9.13 15.98
N ILE A 367 -11.19 8.56 17.20
CA ILE A 367 -12.24 8.76 18.23
C ILE A 367 -12.47 10.23 18.59
N PRO A 368 -11.47 11.11 18.75
CA PRO A 368 -11.68 12.51 19.11
C PRO A 368 -12.57 13.28 18.13
N PHE A 369 -12.52 12.95 16.83
CA PHE A 369 -13.38 13.59 15.82
C PHE A 369 -14.86 13.28 15.99
N ARG A 370 -15.19 12.12 16.56
CA ARG A 370 -16.57 11.71 16.82
C ARG A 370 -17.14 12.39 18.07
N CYS A 371 -16.30 12.67 19.06
CA CYS A 371 -16.70 13.26 20.35
C CYS A 371 -16.75 14.79 20.30
N ALA A 372 -16.28 15.44 19.23
CA ALA A 372 -16.39 16.87 19.09
C ALA A 372 -17.88 17.27 18.96
N PRO A 373 -18.38 18.23 19.76
CA PRO A 373 -19.75 18.71 19.64
C PRO A 373 -19.97 19.23 18.22
N ARG A 374 -21.06 18.80 17.57
CA ARG A 374 -21.48 19.37 16.29
C ARG A 374 -21.73 20.85 16.50
N HIS A 375 -20.80 21.71 16.13
CA HIS A 375 -21.16 23.09 15.88
C HIS A 375 -22.14 23.08 14.70
N GLN A 376 -23.42 23.16 15.03
CA GLN A 376 -24.45 23.53 14.09
C GLN A 376 -24.12 24.94 13.61
N ASN A 377 -23.44 25.06 12.49
CA ASN A 377 -23.42 26.31 11.76
C ASN A 377 -24.82 26.47 11.19
N GLY A 378 -25.59 27.38 11.83
CA GLY A 378 -26.83 27.91 11.31
C GLY A 378 -26.61 28.77 10.07
#